data_64e1de4a74ff22878099b4914af4c3be
#
_entry.id   64e1de4a74ff22878099b4914af4c3be
#
_cell.length_a   1.000
_cell.length_b   1.000
_cell.length_c   1.000
_cell.angle_alpha   90.00
_cell.angle_beta   90.00
_cell.angle_gamma   90.00
#
_symmetry.space_group_name_H-M   'P 1'
#
loop_
_entity.id
_entity.type
_entity.pdbx_description
1 polymer ?
#
loop_
_entity_poly.entity_id
_entity_poly.type
_entity_poly.pdbx_seq_one_letter_code
_entity_poly.pdbx_strand_id
1 'polypeptide(L)'
;GNTAFKWGIHDGYQWLQKGIASYECLTSIKNDFRKLLNPSAIIISHVSRAITKQQINQLISIWPTEVYWVVSQSAQCGVFNSYQNAAQLGSDRWASLIAAWSNVHEACLVINVGTAMTVDALSDSGKFMGGIILPGVNLMRHTLSLGTQLSDPILVGAYKNLPTNTNDAIYSGVIYGLIGSIERFYNLFSLELGRPIIRCIISGGDAPVLIPFMKLPIIHVDHLVL
;
A
#
# COMPACT_ATOMS: atom_id res chain seq x y z
N GLY A 1 0.30 -8.46 2.30
CA GLY A 1 -0.96 -7.85 1.84
C GLY A 1 -2.09 -8.86 1.72
N ASN A 2 -3.32 -8.39 1.42
CA ASN A 2 -4.48 -9.29 1.35
C ASN A 2 -4.47 -10.22 0.13
N THR A 3 -3.90 -9.79 -1.00
CA THR A 3 -3.97 -10.51 -2.27
C THR A 3 -2.69 -11.27 -2.58
N ALA A 4 -1.53 -10.77 -2.16
CA ALA A 4 -0.23 -11.34 -2.51
C ALA A 4 0.75 -11.26 -1.34
N PHE A 5 1.62 -12.26 -1.27
CA PHE A 5 2.81 -12.28 -0.44
C PHE A 5 3.93 -11.56 -1.18
N LYS A 6 4.45 -10.49 -0.60
CA LYS A 6 5.60 -9.74 -1.11
C LYS A 6 6.75 -9.94 -0.16
N TRP A 7 7.96 -10.09 -0.67
CA TRP A 7 9.15 -10.32 0.13
C TRP A 7 10.37 -9.65 -0.48
N GLY A 8 11.36 -9.39 0.34
CA GLY A 8 12.65 -8.88 -0.09
C GLY A 8 13.75 -9.31 0.85
N ILE A 9 14.96 -9.42 0.32
CA ILE A 9 16.20 -9.69 1.05
C ILE A 9 17.05 -8.44 0.96
N HIS A 10 17.47 -7.93 2.12
CA HIS A 10 18.27 -6.72 2.25
C HIS A 10 19.54 -7.02 3.04
N ASP A 11 20.68 -6.49 2.64
CA ASP A 11 21.97 -6.72 3.30
C ASP A 11 22.38 -5.62 4.28
N GLY A 12 21.46 -4.66 4.53
CA GLY A 12 21.70 -3.46 5.32
C GLY A 12 21.97 -2.22 4.46
N TYR A 13 22.39 -2.40 3.21
CA TYR A 13 22.71 -1.31 2.26
C TYR A 13 21.79 -1.29 1.05
N GLN A 14 21.46 -2.45 0.50
CA GLN A 14 20.66 -2.59 -0.72
C GLN A 14 19.77 -3.84 -0.71
N TRP A 15 18.75 -3.80 -1.54
CA TRP A 15 17.92 -4.97 -1.82
C TRP A 15 18.66 -5.93 -2.73
N LEU A 16 18.97 -7.14 -2.21
CA LEU A 16 19.61 -8.22 -2.98
C LEU A 16 18.59 -8.93 -3.87
N GLN A 17 17.39 -9.13 -3.37
CA GLN A 17 16.32 -9.81 -4.10
C GLN A 17 14.94 -9.33 -3.60
N LYS A 18 13.98 -9.27 -4.51
CA LYS A 18 12.56 -8.99 -4.21
C LYS A 18 11.68 -9.96 -4.98
N GLY A 19 10.52 -10.29 -4.43
CA GLY A 19 9.57 -11.16 -5.11
C GLY A 19 8.12 -10.93 -4.67
N ILE A 20 7.22 -11.37 -5.52
CA ILE A 20 5.77 -11.37 -5.29
C ILE A 20 5.25 -12.75 -5.64
N ALA A 21 4.35 -13.29 -4.80
CA ALA A 21 3.69 -14.56 -5.09
C ALA A 21 2.26 -14.59 -4.53
N SER A 22 1.44 -15.45 -5.11
CA SER A 22 0.15 -15.79 -4.50
C SER A 22 0.37 -16.64 -3.24
N TYR A 23 -0.58 -16.60 -2.31
CA TYR A 23 -0.54 -17.44 -1.13
C TYR A 23 -0.61 -18.95 -1.44
N GLU A 24 -1.13 -19.32 -2.60
CA GLU A 24 -1.19 -20.70 -3.09
C GLU A 24 0.20 -21.22 -3.48
N CYS A 25 1.11 -20.33 -3.89
CA CYS A 25 2.47 -20.66 -4.35
C CYS A 25 3.53 -20.65 -3.23
N LEU A 26 3.16 -20.47 -1.95
CA LEU A 26 4.13 -20.39 -0.85
C LEU A 26 5.00 -21.64 -0.68
N THR A 27 4.48 -22.80 -1.04
CA THR A 27 5.24 -24.05 -0.99
C THR A 27 6.41 -24.07 -1.98
N SER A 28 6.24 -23.53 -3.18
CA SER A 28 7.32 -23.42 -4.16
C SER A 28 8.39 -22.43 -3.71
N ILE A 29 7.97 -21.28 -3.17
CA ILE A 29 8.88 -20.27 -2.62
C ILE A 29 9.71 -20.84 -1.48
N LYS A 30 9.16 -21.72 -0.64
CA LYS A 30 9.90 -22.37 0.44
C LYS A 30 11.16 -23.09 -0.06
N ASN A 31 11.09 -23.71 -1.23
CA ASN A 31 12.23 -24.37 -1.85
C ASN A 31 13.31 -23.37 -2.31
N ASP A 32 12.89 -22.20 -2.79
CA ASP A 32 13.84 -21.14 -3.17
C ASP A 32 14.47 -20.50 -1.92
N PHE A 33 13.69 -20.29 -0.86
CA PHE A 33 14.20 -19.77 0.41
C PHE A 33 15.22 -20.70 1.08
N ARG A 34 15.10 -22.02 0.92
CA ARG A 34 16.10 -22.99 1.41
C ARG A 34 17.48 -22.85 0.77
N LYS A 35 17.55 -22.21 -0.40
CA LYS A 35 18.84 -21.97 -1.11
C LYS A 35 19.51 -20.68 -0.63
N LEU A 36 18.82 -19.86 0.14
CA LEU A 36 19.32 -18.60 0.66
C LEU A 36 20.07 -18.79 1.97
N LEU A 37 20.98 -17.89 2.27
CA LEU A 37 21.62 -17.81 3.58
C LEU A 37 20.58 -17.50 4.66
N ASN A 38 20.83 -17.96 5.88
CA ASN A 38 19.98 -17.64 7.02
C ASN A 38 20.01 -16.12 7.23
N PRO A 39 18.85 -15.46 7.24
CA PRO A 39 18.78 -14.02 7.54
C PRO A 39 19.12 -13.77 9.01
N SER A 40 19.70 -12.63 9.33
CA SER A 40 19.95 -12.21 10.72
C SER A 40 18.67 -11.79 11.45
N ALA A 41 17.66 -11.33 10.72
CA ALA A 41 16.34 -10.97 11.23
C ALA A 41 15.27 -11.15 10.14
N ILE A 42 14.04 -11.41 10.55
CA ILE A 42 12.86 -11.48 9.66
C ILE A 42 11.84 -10.47 10.17
N ILE A 43 11.50 -9.50 9.32
CA ILE A 43 10.49 -8.47 9.64
C ILE A 43 9.26 -8.70 8.78
N ILE A 44 8.07 -8.74 9.39
CA ILE A 44 6.82 -9.09 8.70
C ILE A 44 5.73 -8.06 9.00
N SER A 45 5.21 -7.42 7.96
CA SER A 45 3.95 -6.68 8.03
C SER A 45 2.80 -7.58 7.52
N HIS A 46 1.77 -7.78 8.34
CA HIS A 46 0.66 -8.67 8.06
C HIS A 46 -0.69 -8.04 8.42
N VAL A 47 -1.54 -7.88 7.42
CA VAL A 47 -2.91 -7.32 7.54
C VAL A 47 -3.99 -8.26 7.00
N SER A 48 -3.62 -9.51 6.70
CA SER A 48 -4.48 -10.51 6.08
C SER A 48 -5.13 -11.44 7.12
N ARG A 49 -5.83 -12.49 6.65
CA ARG A 49 -6.55 -13.45 7.52
C ARG A 49 -5.58 -14.28 8.36
N ALA A 50 -6.04 -14.79 9.51
CA ALA A 50 -5.23 -15.61 10.43
C ALA A 50 -4.57 -16.83 9.74
N ILE A 51 -5.25 -17.47 8.78
CA ILE A 51 -4.70 -18.60 8.02
C ILE A 51 -3.43 -18.25 7.25
N THR A 52 -3.36 -17.04 6.69
CA THR A 52 -2.16 -16.60 5.96
C THR A 52 -0.98 -16.36 6.89
N LYS A 53 -1.24 -15.97 8.14
CA LYS A 53 -0.20 -15.88 9.17
C LYS A 53 0.43 -17.24 9.48
N GLN A 54 -0.41 -18.30 9.57
CA GLN A 54 0.09 -19.67 9.77
C GLN A 54 0.93 -20.14 8.59
N GLN A 55 0.51 -19.88 7.35
CA GLN A 55 1.26 -20.23 6.15
C GLN A 55 2.62 -19.50 6.11
N ILE A 56 2.67 -18.23 6.47
CA ILE A 56 3.93 -17.47 6.56
C ILE A 56 4.83 -18.07 7.63
N ASN A 57 4.30 -18.40 8.83
CA ASN A 57 5.09 -19.06 9.87
C ASN A 57 5.69 -20.39 9.40
N GLN A 58 4.92 -21.21 8.67
CA GLN A 58 5.41 -22.46 8.08
C GLN A 58 6.48 -22.23 7.00
N LEU A 59 6.37 -21.14 6.24
CA LEU A 59 7.36 -20.77 5.23
C LEU A 59 8.70 -20.42 5.87
N ILE A 60 8.69 -19.53 6.88
CA ILE A 60 9.89 -19.00 7.52
C ILE A 60 10.50 -19.94 8.57
N SER A 61 9.78 -20.97 9.01
CA SER A 61 10.28 -21.96 10.00
C SER A 61 11.50 -22.74 9.56
N ILE A 62 11.94 -22.57 8.31
CA ILE A 62 13.21 -23.15 7.80
C ILE A 62 14.44 -22.48 8.38
N TRP A 63 14.28 -21.25 8.90
CA TRP A 63 15.38 -20.47 9.48
C TRP A 63 15.24 -20.37 11.00
N PRO A 64 16.29 -20.66 11.76
CA PRO A 64 16.32 -20.47 13.22
C PRO A 64 16.54 -18.99 13.58
N THR A 65 15.76 -18.09 12.99
CA THR A 65 15.97 -16.64 13.04
C THR A 65 14.82 -15.99 13.76
N GLU A 66 15.11 -14.93 14.52
CA GLU A 66 14.10 -14.16 15.23
C GLU A 66 13.17 -13.44 14.25
N VAL A 67 11.86 -13.48 14.54
CA VAL A 67 10.80 -12.95 13.70
C VAL A 67 10.13 -11.78 14.39
N TYR A 68 10.18 -10.62 13.76
CA TYR A 68 9.54 -9.38 14.22
C TYR A 68 8.27 -9.10 13.41
N TRP A 69 7.13 -9.15 14.09
CA TRP A 69 5.86 -8.76 13.50
C TRP A 69 5.66 -7.26 13.69
N VAL A 70 5.50 -6.53 12.60
CA VAL A 70 5.19 -5.10 12.64
C VAL A 70 3.81 -4.90 13.27
N VAL A 71 3.79 -4.18 14.38
CA VAL A 71 2.58 -3.76 15.08
C VAL A 71 2.61 -2.25 15.20
N SER A 72 1.50 -1.62 14.85
CA SER A 72 1.38 -0.17 14.96
C SER A 72 1.39 0.26 16.43
N GLN A 73 2.22 1.22 16.74
CA GLN A 73 2.45 1.73 18.09
C GLN A 73 2.06 3.21 18.17
N SER A 74 2.06 3.79 19.38
CA SER A 74 1.83 5.21 19.58
C SER A 74 2.95 6.08 19.00
N ALA A 75 4.19 5.57 19.02
CA ALA A 75 5.36 6.22 18.40
C ALA A 75 6.42 5.18 18.05
N GLN A 76 7.08 5.33 16.89
CA GLN A 76 8.19 4.50 16.46
C GLN A 76 8.95 5.20 15.32
N CYS A 77 10.28 5.12 15.31
CA CYS A 77 11.14 5.65 14.22
C CYS A 77 10.86 7.12 13.86
N GLY A 78 10.52 7.96 14.85
CA GLY A 78 10.20 9.37 14.62
C GLY A 78 8.79 9.65 14.12
N VAL A 79 7.95 8.61 13.94
CA VAL A 79 6.53 8.76 13.57
C VAL A 79 5.64 8.60 14.79
N PHE A 80 4.65 9.48 14.92
CA PHE A 80 3.66 9.51 16.00
C PHE A 80 2.27 9.17 15.45
N ASN A 81 1.59 8.22 16.05
CA ASN A 81 0.28 7.74 15.64
C ASN A 81 -0.84 8.52 16.35
N SER A 82 -1.75 9.12 15.60
CA SER A 82 -2.88 9.88 16.17
C SER A 82 -4.18 9.07 16.32
N TYR A 83 -4.18 7.77 16.02
CA TYR A 83 -5.34 6.94 16.31
C TYR A 83 -5.55 6.84 17.83
N GLN A 84 -6.81 6.91 18.27
CA GLN A 84 -7.17 6.72 19.69
C GLN A 84 -6.67 5.37 20.22
N ASN A 85 -6.77 4.33 19.41
CA ASN A 85 -6.13 3.04 19.64
C ASN A 85 -5.09 2.81 18.53
N ALA A 86 -3.83 3.01 18.86
CA ALA A 86 -2.72 2.89 17.92
C ALA A 86 -2.68 1.52 17.19
N ALA A 87 -3.08 0.44 17.87
CA ALA A 87 -3.08 -0.91 17.31
C ALA A 87 -4.14 -1.13 16.20
N GLN A 88 -5.10 -0.24 16.04
CA GLN A 88 -6.09 -0.31 14.95
C GLN A 88 -5.54 0.16 13.60
N LEU A 89 -4.44 0.91 13.58
CA LEU A 89 -3.80 1.27 12.32
C LEU A 89 -3.15 0.02 11.71
N GLY A 90 -3.46 -0.28 10.44
CA GLY A 90 -2.88 -1.41 9.73
C GLY A 90 -1.35 -1.36 9.72
N SER A 91 -0.70 -2.50 9.95
CA SER A 91 0.76 -2.58 10.01
C SER A 91 1.44 -2.18 8.70
N ASP A 92 0.78 -2.38 7.55
CA ASP A 92 1.22 -1.93 6.23
C ASP A 92 1.22 -0.40 6.11
N ARG A 93 0.16 0.26 6.58
CA ARG A 93 0.09 1.73 6.64
C ARG A 93 1.14 2.29 7.58
N TRP A 94 1.32 1.66 8.76
CA TRP A 94 2.33 2.05 9.73
C TRP A 94 3.75 1.96 9.15
N ALA A 95 4.09 0.83 8.52
CA ALA A 95 5.38 0.66 7.85
C ALA A 95 5.59 1.71 6.74
N SER A 96 4.56 1.97 5.93
CA SER A 96 4.62 3.00 4.87
C SER A 96 4.85 4.41 5.41
N LEU A 97 4.22 4.77 6.53
CA LEU A 97 4.41 6.06 7.18
C LEU A 97 5.84 6.22 7.71
N ILE A 98 6.38 5.18 8.35
CA ILE A 98 7.77 5.16 8.82
C ILE A 98 8.74 5.29 7.65
N ALA A 99 8.54 4.53 6.58
CA ALA A 99 9.37 4.61 5.38
C ALA A 99 9.28 5.99 4.72
N ALA A 100 8.10 6.57 4.60
CA ALA A 100 7.91 7.90 4.06
C ALA A 100 8.63 8.95 4.91
N TRP A 101 8.47 8.89 6.22
CA TRP A 101 9.18 9.79 7.15
C TRP A 101 10.69 9.69 7.02
N SER A 102 11.22 8.47 6.98
CA SER A 102 12.67 8.24 6.80
C SER A 102 13.20 8.83 5.48
N ASN A 103 12.38 8.86 4.43
CA ASN A 103 12.77 9.35 3.12
C ASN A 103 12.76 10.88 3.01
N VAL A 104 11.78 11.57 3.62
CA VAL A 104 11.56 12.99 3.31
C VAL A 104 11.66 13.91 4.53
N HIS A 105 11.38 13.45 5.74
CA HIS A 105 11.38 14.25 6.98
C HIS A 105 10.63 15.59 6.85
N GLU A 106 9.52 15.57 6.12
CA GLU A 106 8.66 16.74 5.90
C GLU A 106 7.20 16.33 5.71
N ALA A 107 6.27 17.29 5.74
CA ALA A 107 4.86 17.00 5.53
C ALA A 107 4.62 16.42 4.14
N CYS A 108 3.94 15.26 4.09
CA CYS A 108 3.64 14.58 2.84
C CYS A 108 2.34 13.77 2.91
N LEU A 109 1.78 13.45 1.75
CA LEU A 109 0.82 12.37 1.61
C LEU A 109 1.53 11.05 1.31
N VAL A 110 1.09 9.99 1.96
CA VAL A 110 1.55 8.61 1.71
C VAL A 110 0.39 7.85 1.08
N ILE A 111 0.54 7.49 -0.19
CA ILE A 111 -0.51 6.87 -1.00
C ILE A 111 -0.08 5.46 -1.35
N ASN A 112 -0.86 4.46 -0.94
CA ASN A 112 -0.63 3.07 -1.33
C ASN A 112 -1.81 2.59 -2.19
N VAL A 113 -1.52 2.12 -3.41
CA VAL A 113 -2.53 1.67 -4.37
C VAL A 113 -2.37 0.18 -4.63
N GLY A 114 -3.25 -0.61 -4.04
CA GLY A 114 -3.30 -2.06 -4.17
C GLY A 114 -4.74 -2.56 -4.18
N THR A 115 -5.02 -3.66 -3.47
CA THR A 115 -6.40 -4.17 -3.26
C THR A 115 -7.31 -3.09 -2.66
N ALA A 116 -6.81 -2.36 -1.68
CA ALA A 116 -7.36 -1.10 -1.23
C ALA A 116 -6.39 0.03 -1.62
N MET A 117 -6.93 1.24 -1.79
CA MET A 117 -6.14 2.46 -1.82
C MET A 117 -6.20 3.10 -0.44
N THR A 118 -5.05 3.48 0.11
CA THR A 118 -4.96 4.30 1.32
C THR A 118 -4.29 5.62 1.01
N VAL A 119 -4.75 6.69 1.63
CA VAL A 119 -4.15 8.03 1.56
C VAL A 119 -3.97 8.53 2.98
N ASP A 120 -2.75 8.70 3.41
CA ASP A 120 -2.35 8.98 4.77
C ASP A 120 -1.61 10.32 4.85
N ALA A 121 -2.00 11.18 5.78
CA ALA A 121 -1.38 12.50 6.00
C ALA A 121 -0.32 12.42 7.08
N LEU A 122 0.92 12.78 6.75
CA LEU A 122 2.05 12.86 7.66
C LEU A 122 2.52 14.32 7.76
N SER A 123 2.54 14.87 9.00
CA SER A 123 2.98 16.26 9.23
C SER A 123 4.51 16.39 9.16
N ASP A 124 4.99 17.63 9.16
CA ASP A 124 6.40 17.99 9.23
C ASP A 124 7.10 17.69 10.57
N SER A 125 6.32 17.26 11.58
CA SER A 125 6.84 16.74 12.85
C SER A 125 6.78 15.21 12.96
N GLY A 126 6.52 14.51 11.86
CA GLY A 126 6.37 13.05 11.86
C GLY A 126 5.04 12.55 12.45
N LYS A 127 4.05 13.43 12.64
CA LYS A 127 2.76 13.03 13.19
C LYS A 127 1.84 12.54 12.07
N PHE A 128 1.36 11.29 12.18
CA PHE A 128 0.27 10.78 11.36
C PHE A 128 -1.04 11.50 11.75
N MET A 129 -1.54 12.36 10.89
CA MET A 129 -2.70 13.22 11.14
C MET A 129 -4.04 12.53 10.88
N GLY A 130 -4.02 11.40 10.19
CA GLY A 130 -5.19 10.64 9.77
C GLY A 130 -5.10 10.24 8.32
N GLY A 131 -6.05 9.43 7.87
CA GLY A 131 -6.06 8.94 6.48
C GLY A 131 -7.39 8.33 6.10
N ILE A 132 -7.54 8.04 4.82
CA ILE A 132 -8.72 7.42 4.23
C ILE A 132 -8.37 6.08 3.59
N ILE A 133 -9.36 5.20 3.52
CA ILE A 133 -9.24 3.88 2.90
C ILE A 133 -10.38 3.76 1.89
N LEU A 134 -10.04 3.41 0.65
CA LEU A 134 -10.98 3.15 -0.44
C LEU A 134 -10.70 1.79 -1.06
N PRO A 135 -11.68 1.16 -1.73
CA PRO A 135 -11.38 0.05 -2.62
C PRO A 135 -10.35 0.48 -3.68
N GLY A 136 -9.38 -0.37 -4.01
CA GLY A 136 -8.44 -0.10 -5.10
C GLY A 136 -9.07 -0.28 -6.48
N VAL A 137 -8.28 -0.02 -7.54
CA VAL A 137 -8.76 0.00 -8.93
C VAL A 137 -9.55 -1.26 -9.29
N ASN A 138 -8.95 -2.43 -9.07
CA ASN A 138 -9.58 -3.69 -9.45
C ASN A 138 -10.78 -4.04 -8.56
N LEU A 139 -10.70 -3.72 -7.27
CA LEU A 139 -11.81 -3.98 -6.33
C LEU A 139 -13.01 -3.11 -6.64
N MET A 140 -12.84 -1.81 -6.95
CA MET A 140 -13.94 -0.93 -7.36
C MET A 140 -14.63 -1.44 -8.63
N ARG A 141 -13.86 -1.86 -9.62
CA ARG A 141 -14.38 -2.42 -10.87
C ARG A 141 -15.17 -3.70 -10.61
N HIS A 142 -14.61 -4.63 -9.84
CA HIS A 142 -15.25 -5.89 -9.53
C HIS A 142 -16.53 -5.74 -8.69
N THR A 143 -16.57 -4.77 -7.77
CA THR A 143 -17.77 -4.51 -6.96
C THR A 143 -18.96 -4.08 -7.84
N LEU A 144 -18.71 -3.32 -8.91
CA LEU A 144 -19.78 -2.93 -9.84
C LEU A 144 -20.34 -4.13 -10.60
N SER A 145 -19.53 -5.15 -10.95
CA SER A 145 -20.04 -6.36 -11.60
C SER A 145 -20.89 -7.21 -10.67
N LEU A 146 -20.52 -7.31 -9.40
CA LEU A 146 -21.28 -8.08 -8.41
C LEU A 146 -22.63 -7.44 -8.07
N GLY A 147 -22.70 -6.11 -8.12
CA GLY A 147 -23.92 -5.34 -7.77
C GLY A 147 -24.86 -5.02 -8.95
N THR A 148 -24.49 -5.40 -10.17
CA THR A 148 -25.25 -5.10 -11.36
C THR A 148 -25.36 -6.34 -12.28
N GLN A 149 -26.27 -6.29 -13.26
CA GLN A 149 -26.38 -7.35 -14.30
C GLN A 149 -25.32 -7.22 -15.42
N LEU A 150 -24.26 -6.45 -15.18
CA LEU A 150 -23.17 -6.30 -16.12
C LEU A 150 -22.41 -7.63 -16.22
N SER A 151 -22.44 -8.26 -17.39
CA SER A 151 -21.66 -9.48 -17.67
C SER A 151 -20.18 -9.20 -17.53
N ASP A 152 -19.45 -10.18 -17.00
CA ASP A 152 -18.04 -10.10 -16.72
C ASP A 152 -17.21 -10.05 -18.02
N PRO A 153 -16.95 -8.91 -18.56
CA PRO A 153 -15.64 -8.46 -18.99
C PRO A 153 -15.40 -7.00 -18.65
N ILE A 154 -15.62 -6.66 -17.45
CA ILE A 154 -15.38 -5.37 -16.83
C ILE A 154 -13.92 -4.93 -16.96
N LEU A 155 -13.11 -5.77 -17.55
CA LEU A 155 -11.68 -5.57 -17.58
C LEU A 155 -11.20 -4.75 -18.79
N VAL A 156 -12.05 -4.51 -19.78
CA VAL A 156 -11.65 -3.82 -21.01
C VAL A 156 -12.37 -2.49 -21.14
N GLY A 157 -11.85 -1.47 -20.50
CA GLY A 157 -12.26 -0.09 -20.68
C GLY A 157 -11.04 0.82 -20.76
N ALA A 158 -11.13 1.92 -21.49
CA ALA A 158 -10.11 2.95 -21.57
C ALA A 158 -10.58 4.22 -20.84
N TYR A 159 -9.63 4.95 -20.28
CA TYR A 159 -9.92 6.26 -19.71
C TYR A 159 -10.35 7.25 -20.80
N LYS A 160 -11.46 7.93 -20.56
CA LYS A 160 -11.97 9.01 -21.38
C LYS A 160 -12.45 10.15 -20.47
N ASN A 161 -12.21 11.39 -20.89
CA ASN A 161 -12.71 12.55 -20.15
C ASN A 161 -14.25 12.54 -20.07
N LEU A 162 -14.92 12.20 -21.17
CA LEU A 162 -16.37 12.05 -21.29
C LEU A 162 -16.65 10.72 -22.00
N PRO A 163 -16.77 9.62 -21.27
CA PRO A 163 -17.00 8.32 -21.87
C PRO A 163 -18.41 8.19 -22.43
N THR A 164 -18.54 7.52 -23.57
CA THR A 164 -19.81 7.33 -24.30
C THR A 164 -20.21 5.85 -24.43
N ASN A 165 -19.52 4.95 -23.70
CA ASN A 165 -19.90 3.56 -23.57
C ASN A 165 -19.68 3.07 -22.14
N THR A 166 -20.33 1.97 -21.76
CA THR A 166 -20.35 1.45 -20.38
C THR A 166 -18.97 1.09 -19.84
N ASN A 167 -18.13 0.42 -20.63
CA ASN A 167 -16.82 -0.05 -20.19
C ASN A 167 -15.88 1.12 -19.89
N ASP A 168 -15.83 2.10 -20.80
CA ASP A 168 -15.05 3.32 -20.59
C ASP A 168 -15.61 4.17 -19.45
N ALA A 169 -16.94 4.20 -19.27
CA ALA A 169 -17.60 4.91 -18.19
C ALA A 169 -17.23 4.31 -16.83
N ILE A 170 -17.23 2.99 -16.70
CA ILE A 170 -16.81 2.29 -15.47
C ILE A 170 -15.33 2.56 -15.19
N TYR A 171 -14.46 2.36 -16.18
CA TYR A 171 -13.03 2.58 -15.99
C TYR A 171 -12.70 4.03 -15.65
N SER A 172 -13.27 4.99 -16.39
CA SER A 172 -13.07 6.41 -16.11
C SER A 172 -13.62 6.82 -14.75
N GLY A 173 -14.79 6.29 -14.36
CA GLY A 173 -15.40 6.54 -13.05
C GLY A 173 -14.52 6.09 -11.89
N VAL A 174 -13.87 4.92 -12.02
CA VAL A 174 -12.90 4.44 -11.02
C VAL A 174 -11.70 5.38 -10.92
N ILE A 175 -11.12 5.79 -12.05
CA ILE A 175 -9.99 6.74 -12.06
C ILE A 175 -10.41 8.08 -11.45
N TYR A 176 -11.55 8.64 -11.85
CA TYR A 176 -12.07 9.89 -11.28
C TYR A 176 -12.31 9.79 -9.79
N GLY A 177 -12.90 8.69 -9.31
CA GLY A 177 -13.18 8.49 -7.89
C GLY A 177 -11.91 8.43 -7.06
N LEU A 178 -10.90 7.69 -7.51
CA LEU A 178 -9.63 7.55 -6.79
C LEU A 178 -8.80 8.83 -6.83
N ILE A 179 -8.63 9.43 -8.01
CA ILE A 179 -7.88 10.69 -8.17
C ILE A 179 -8.57 11.83 -7.42
N GLY A 180 -9.89 11.98 -7.57
CA GLY A 180 -10.65 13.02 -6.86
C GLY A 180 -10.57 12.87 -5.35
N SER A 181 -10.53 11.65 -4.83
CA SER A 181 -10.33 11.38 -3.39
C SER A 181 -8.95 11.81 -2.92
N ILE A 182 -7.89 11.52 -3.69
CA ILE A 182 -6.53 11.96 -3.40
C ILE A 182 -6.44 13.49 -3.42
N GLU A 183 -6.95 14.14 -4.49
CA GLU A 183 -6.92 15.60 -4.64
C GLU A 183 -7.72 16.29 -3.53
N ARG A 184 -8.90 15.77 -3.18
CA ARG A 184 -9.71 16.30 -2.09
C ARG A 184 -8.96 16.21 -0.75
N PHE A 185 -8.35 15.08 -0.47
CA PHE A 185 -7.60 14.86 0.77
C PHE A 185 -6.33 15.71 0.83
N TYR A 186 -5.63 15.86 -0.30
CA TYR A 186 -4.50 16.77 -0.46
C TYR A 186 -4.88 18.21 -0.11
N ASN A 187 -5.98 18.70 -0.68
CA ASN A 187 -6.45 20.07 -0.44
C ASN A 187 -6.83 20.29 1.03
N LEU A 188 -7.53 19.32 1.65
CA LEU A 188 -7.90 19.40 3.07
C LEU A 188 -6.66 19.42 3.97
N PHE A 189 -5.69 18.55 3.72
CA PHE A 189 -4.47 18.50 4.52
C PHE A 189 -3.61 19.77 4.31
N SER A 190 -3.54 20.30 3.10
CA SER A 190 -2.85 21.56 2.82
C SER A 190 -3.48 22.75 3.58
N LEU A 191 -4.80 22.78 3.67
CA LEU A 191 -5.53 23.76 4.48
C LEU A 191 -5.22 23.63 5.97
N GLU A 192 -5.19 22.40 6.50
CA GLU A 192 -4.85 22.13 7.90
C GLU A 192 -3.41 22.54 8.24
N LEU A 193 -2.49 22.36 7.32
CA LEU A 193 -1.09 22.79 7.46
C LEU A 193 -0.91 24.32 7.24
N GLY A 194 -1.90 25.03 6.70
CA GLY A 194 -1.77 26.43 6.31
C GLY A 194 -0.83 26.70 5.13
N ARG A 195 -0.42 25.65 4.41
CA ARG A 195 0.48 25.73 3.25
C ARG A 195 0.30 24.52 2.31
N PRO A 196 0.65 24.64 1.02
CA PRO A 196 0.64 23.51 0.11
C PRO A 196 1.60 22.39 0.57
N ILE A 197 1.18 21.15 0.37
CA ILE A 197 2.05 19.98 0.51
C ILE A 197 2.93 19.90 -0.74
N ILE A 198 4.24 19.75 -0.54
CA ILE A 198 5.19 19.72 -1.65
C ILE A 198 5.57 18.32 -2.11
N ARG A 199 5.11 17.26 -1.40
CA ARG A 199 5.41 15.87 -1.74
C ARG A 199 4.21 14.94 -1.52
N CYS A 200 3.98 14.07 -2.50
CA CYS A 200 3.07 12.93 -2.39
C CYS A 200 3.86 11.67 -2.73
N ILE A 201 4.08 10.81 -1.75
CA ILE A 201 4.75 9.52 -1.96
C ILE A 201 3.68 8.52 -2.37
N ILE A 202 3.82 7.94 -3.55
CA ILE A 202 2.89 6.93 -4.07
C ILE A 202 3.60 5.59 -4.24
N SER A 203 2.94 4.51 -3.82
CA SER A 203 3.41 3.14 -3.91
C SER A 203 2.26 2.17 -4.20
N GLY A 204 2.59 0.92 -4.44
CA GLY A 204 1.63 -0.15 -4.66
C GLY A 204 1.57 -0.63 -6.10
N GLY A 205 1.07 -1.86 -6.30
CA GLY A 205 1.06 -2.50 -7.63
C GLY A 205 0.22 -1.78 -8.68
N ASP A 206 -0.83 -1.07 -8.25
CA ASP A 206 -1.72 -0.32 -9.13
C ASP A 206 -1.36 1.19 -9.19
N ALA A 207 -0.28 1.64 -8.52
CA ALA A 207 0.18 3.03 -8.58
C ALA A 207 0.43 3.52 -10.03
N PRO A 208 1.08 2.73 -10.93
CA PRO A 208 1.29 3.13 -12.33
C PRO A 208 0.00 3.44 -13.09
N VAL A 209 -1.13 2.88 -12.66
CA VAL A 209 -2.44 3.13 -13.29
C VAL A 209 -2.94 4.54 -12.98
N LEU A 210 -2.65 5.08 -11.79
CA LEU A 210 -3.12 6.39 -11.35
C LEU A 210 -2.17 7.54 -11.67
N ILE A 211 -0.85 7.28 -11.62
CA ILE A 211 0.19 8.30 -11.83
C ILE A 211 -0.03 9.18 -13.07
N PRO A 212 -0.42 8.66 -14.26
CA PRO A 212 -0.63 9.48 -15.44
C PRO A 212 -1.74 10.53 -15.32
N PHE A 213 -2.64 10.36 -14.35
CA PHE A 213 -3.79 11.25 -14.13
C PHE A 213 -3.60 12.22 -12.97
N MET A 214 -2.51 12.08 -12.21
CA MET A 214 -2.23 12.93 -11.05
C MET A 214 -1.52 14.22 -11.47
N LYS A 215 -1.98 15.35 -10.92
CA LYS A 215 -1.36 16.68 -11.11
C LYS A 215 -0.63 17.16 -9.85
N LEU A 216 -0.35 16.25 -8.93
CA LEU A 216 0.30 16.53 -7.64
C LEU A 216 1.81 16.27 -7.73
N PRO A 217 2.62 16.84 -6.82
CA PRO A 217 4.07 16.59 -6.77
C PRO A 217 4.38 15.17 -6.26
N ILE A 218 4.49 14.22 -7.19
CA ILE A 218 4.58 12.78 -6.89
C ILE A 218 6.02 12.31 -6.83
N ILE A 219 6.31 11.48 -5.83
CA ILE A 219 7.48 10.59 -5.77
C ILE A 219 6.97 9.16 -5.78
N HIS A 220 7.25 8.41 -6.85
CA HIS A 220 6.91 6.99 -6.91
C HIS A 220 8.00 6.17 -6.23
N VAL A 221 7.60 5.35 -5.27
CA VAL A 221 8.49 4.44 -4.53
C VAL A 221 7.95 3.01 -4.65
N ASP A 222 8.72 2.15 -5.28
CA ASP A 222 8.39 0.73 -5.35
C ASP A 222 8.49 0.08 -3.96
N HIS A 223 7.44 -0.67 -3.60
CA HIS A 223 7.43 -1.49 -2.38
C HIS A 223 7.72 -0.72 -1.08
N LEU A 224 7.08 0.44 -0.88
CA LEU A 224 7.28 1.29 0.30
C LEU A 224 7.06 0.56 1.64
N VAL A 225 6.32 -0.54 1.67
CA VAL A 225 6.07 -1.37 2.87
C VAL A 225 7.25 -2.31 3.17
N LEU A 226 8.11 -2.61 2.19
CA LEU A 226 9.35 -3.37 2.38
C LEU A 226 10.48 -2.45 2.79
#